data_6c71e8f7bfd7679f16f5983ba1513118
#
_entry.id   6c71e8f7bfd7679f16f5983ba1513118
#
_cell.length_a   1.000
_cell.length_b   1.000
_cell.length_c   1.000
_cell.angle_alpha   90.00
_cell.angle_beta   90.00
_cell.angle_gamma   90.00
#
_symmetry.space_group_name_H-M   'P 1'
#
loop_
_entity.id
_entity.type
_entity.pdbx_description
1 polymer ?
#
loop_
_entity_poly.entity_id
_entity_poly.type
_entity_poly.pdbx_seq_one_letter_code
_entity_poly.pdbx_strand_id
1 'polypeptide(L)'
;MRVFRHILIIVATFALSAAQAQNDTLPGLNLFNNAASDNALEDNVDETIQATDSITEQLNTLQELYQIGKYGQALVLARDMSHQEHLTKQQNLFRLKYNIAAFKELEFHHEADSTAQLFLQKDPFYKTNTNDPLPFCEVLDNYYTMPKIAVWASAGISTVKPLLDTVRTVVDTINRKPDYLINGYSFQVGFEFRPWKILTVSVAPTFGFYNIDRSINRTKNAIFYYNEDCAILSVPLCLEANIFSGNEIVVPSVYAGAQFRYILSSNYIAYTEAEGVYPERSDLADGIDTKNRINTSVLGGVKLNVNVKRITYFADLGIAYDFRSYNNPAKKYNDAVLLYQNLYIPDVFRMLEFSLRAGVKVNLHYKTIAKYNYGY
;
A
#
# COMPACT_ATOMS: atom_id res chain seq x y z
N MET A 1 -23.28 10.74 -3.41
CA MET A 1 -22.84 11.65 -2.34
C MET A 1 -22.72 11.01 -0.94
N ARG A 2 -23.63 10.13 -0.49
CA ARG A 2 -23.54 9.51 0.86
C ARG A 2 -22.30 8.61 1.02
N VAL A 3 -21.95 7.79 0.04
CA VAL A 3 -20.79 6.87 0.08
C VAL A 3 -19.46 7.65 0.17
N PHE A 4 -19.34 8.75 -0.58
CA PHE A 4 -18.13 9.60 -0.57
C PHE A 4 -17.86 10.21 0.81
N ARG A 5 -18.94 10.62 1.51
CA ARG A 5 -18.86 11.15 2.88
C ARG A 5 -18.37 10.09 3.88
N HIS A 6 -18.79 8.83 3.71
CA HIS A 6 -18.34 7.74 4.59
C HIS A 6 -16.88 7.36 4.35
N ILE A 7 -16.40 7.34 3.10
CA ILE A 7 -15.00 7.09 2.76
C ILE A 7 -14.11 8.20 3.30
N LEU A 8 -14.52 9.48 3.17
CA LEU A 8 -13.76 10.61 3.70
C LEU A 8 -13.69 10.57 5.24
N ILE A 9 -14.77 10.17 5.92
CA ILE A 9 -14.80 9.99 7.37
C ILE A 9 -13.89 8.84 7.79
N ILE A 10 -13.87 7.72 7.07
CA ILE A 10 -12.98 6.58 7.36
C ILE A 10 -11.51 6.99 7.19
N VAL A 11 -11.16 7.69 6.13
CA VAL A 11 -9.78 8.19 5.92
C VAL A 11 -9.40 9.22 6.98
N ALA A 12 -10.30 10.12 7.35
CA ALA A 12 -10.06 11.12 8.40
C ALA A 12 -9.94 10.49 9.80
N THR A 13 -10.78 9.49 10.13
CA THR A 13 -10.67 8.76 11.41
C THR A 13 -9.41 7.93 11.49
N PHE A 14 -8.95 7.29 10.40
CA PHE A 14 -7.67 6.59 10.36
C PHE A 14 -6.48 7.56 10.50
N ALA A 15 -6.53 8.74 9.88
CA ALA A 15 -5.49 9.75 10.03
C ALA A 15 -5.43 10.33 11.46
N LEU A 16 -6.58 10.53 12.11
CA LEU A 16 -6.66 10.97 13.51
C LEU A 16 -6.17 9.89 14.49
N SER A 17 -6.56 8.63 14.29
CA SER A 17 -6.09 7.53 15.15
C SER A 17 -4.59 7.28 14.98
N ALA A 18 -4.03 7.46 13.78
CA ALA A 18 -2.58 7.41 13.55
C ALA A 18 -1.85 8.56 14.27
N ALA A 19 -2.44 9.77 14.30
CA ALA A 19 -1.89 10.92 15.02
C ALA A 19 -1.99 10.76 16.55
N GLN A 20 -3.06 10.15 17.06
CA GLN A 20 -3.21 9.84 18.49
C GLN A 20 -2.25 8.73 18.94
N ALA A 21 -2.03 7.68 18.15
CA ALA A 21 -1.05 6.64 18.45
C ALA A 21 0.40 7.17 18.50
N GLN A 22 0.66 8.36 17.97
CA GLN A 22 1.94 9.03 18.02
C GLN A 22 2.15 9.83 19.34
N ASN A 23 1.06 10.26 19.98
CA ASN A 23 1.10 10.98 21.27
C ASN A 23 1.17 10.04 22.49
N ASP A 24 0.82 8.76 22.33
CA ASP A 24 0.92 7.74 23.39
C ASP A 24 2.32 7.10 23.50
N THR A 25 3.36 7.77 22.96
CA THR A 25 4.73 7.37 23.20
C THR A 25 5.21 7.95 24.52
N LEU A 26 5.28 7.03 25.48
CA LEU A 26 6.09 7.07 26.70
C LEU A 26 5.42 7.67 27.95
N PRO A 27 4.76 6.83 28.74
CA PRO A 27 4.99 6.88 30.17
C PRO A 27 6.41 6.38 30.43
N GLY A 28 7.15 7.09 31.26
CA GLY A 28 8.49 6.71 31.67
C GLY A 28 8.51 5.27 32.20
N LEU A 29 9.55 4.55 31.82
CA LEU A 29 9.85 3.20 32.30
C LEU A 29 9.97 3.16 33.83
N ASN A 30 8.87 2.95 34.51
CA ASN A 30 8.83 2.28 35.80
C ASN A 30 8.51 0.80 35.55
N LEU A 31 9.51 0.04 35.11
CA LEU A 31 9.39 -1.39 34.78
C LEU A 31 9.54 -2.30 36.01
N PHE A 32 9.50 -1.77 37.21
CA PHE A 32 9.68 -2.58 38.45
C PHE A 32 8.59 -2.29 39.46
N ASN A 33 7.31 -2.49 39.15
CA ASN A 33 6.29 -2.76 40.18
C ASN A 33 4.99 -3.13 39.51
N ASN A 34 4.77 -4.43 39.39
CA ASN A 34 3.47 -5.07 39.56
C ASN A 34 3.61 -6.57 39.23
N ALA A 35 4.00 -7.32 40.28
CA ALA A 35 3.77 -8.75 40.34
C ALA A 35 2.89 -9.00 41.54
N ALA A 36 1.63 -9.29 41.30
CA ALA A 36 0.82 -10.08 42.22
C ALA A 36 -0.41 -10.65 41.54
N SER A 37 -0.53 -11.96 41.68
CA SER A 37 -1.67 -12.90 41.56
C SER A 37 -1.93 -13.44 40.15
N ASP A 38 -1.89 -14.75 39.87
CA ASP A 38 -2.45 -15.89 40.54
C ASP A 38 -1.89 -17.24 40.02
N ASN A 39 -1.62 -18.09 40.93
CA ASN A 39 -1.45 -19.55 40.95
C ASN A 39 -1.88 -20.37 39.71
N ALA A 40 -0.91 -21.07 39.10
CA ALA A 40 -0.87 -22.49 38.83
C ALA A 40 0.15 -22.84 37.76
N LEU A 41 1.34 -23.29 38.14
CA LEU A 41 2.28 -24.14 37.40
C LEU A 41 3.67 -24.01 38.06
N GLU A 42 3.81 -24.74 39.18
CA GLU A 42 4.90 -24.50 40.15
C GLU A 42 6.23 -25.22 39.89
N ASP A 43 6.53 -25.77 38.71
CA ASP A 43 7.81 -26.49 38.55
C ASP A 43 8.78 -25.95 37.44
N ASN A 44 8.43 -24.88 36.73
CA ASN A 44 9.36 -24.26 35.76
C ASN A 44 9.63 -22.77 36.02
N VAL A 45 9.10 -22.19 37.07
CA VAL A 45 9.13 -20.74 37.33
C VAL A 45 10.44 -20.31 37.99
N ASP A 46 10.99 -21.16 38.87
CA ASP A 46 12.20 -20.81 39.67
C ASP A 46 13.48 -20.73 38.80
N GLU A 47 13.68 -21.65 37.86
CA GLU A 47 14.86 -21.57 36.94
C GLU A 47 14.80 -20.37 36.01
N THR A 48 13.60 -19.99 35.53
CA THR A 48 13.40 -18.86 34.64
C THR A 48 13.57 -17.53 35.36
N ILE A 49 13.13 -17.42 36.60
CA ILE A 49 13.29 -16.22 37.45
C ILE A 49 14.76 -16.00 37.80
N GLN A 50 15.47 -17.05 38.27
CA GLN A 50 16.89 -16.96 38.58
C GLN A 50 17.77 -16.62 37.36
N ALA A 51 17.47 -17.18 36.20
CA ALA A 51 18.15 -16.85 34.94
C ALA A 51 17.91 -15.40 34.51
N THR A 52 16.69 -14.88 34.72
CA THR A 52 16.34 -13.49 34.37
C THR A 52 17.05 -12.48 35.29
N ASP A 53 17.15 -12.76 36.57
CA ASP A 53 17.86 -11.91 37.54
C ASP A 53 19.37 -11.87 37.22
N SER A 54 19.96 -13.02 36.90
CA SER A 54 21.38 -13.12 36.49
C SER A 54 21.69 -12.34 35.23
N ILE A 55 20.80 -12.38 34.21
CA ILE A 55 20.99 -11.62 32.96
C ILE A 55 20.86 -10.11 33.22
N THR A 56 19.93 -9.70 34.06
CA THR A 56 19.74 -8.29 34.41
C THR A 56 20.97 -7.73 35.15
N GLU A 57 21.56 -8.51 36.05
CA GLU A 57 22.79 -8.15 36.75
C GLU A 57 23.97 -8.02 35.79
N GLN A 58 24.11 -8.93 34.82
CA GLN A 58 25.15 -8.84 33.79
C GLN A 58 24.98 -7.61 32.92
N LEU A 59 23.75 -7.20 32.54
CA LEU A 59 23.48 -5.99 31.77
C LEU A 59 23.83 -4.73 32.58
N ASN A 60 23.54 -4.71 33.88
CA ASN A 60 23.93 -3.60 34.75
C ASN A 60 25.46 -3.51 34.86
N THR A 61 26.13 -4.66 35.06
CA THR A 61 27.61 -4.73 35.09
C THR A 61 28.21 -4.26 33.76
N LEU A 62 27.60 -4.62 32.62
CA LEU A 62 28.03 -4.13 31.31
C LEU A 62 27.97 -2.60 31.22
N GLN A 63 26.87 -2.01 31.70
CA GLN A 63 26.72 -0.57 31.74
C GLN A 63 27.76 0.10 32.66
N GLU A 64 27.99 -0.44 33.85
CA GLU A 64 28.98 0.06 34.80
C GLU A 64 30.40 0.00 34.24
N LEU A 65 30.81 -1.14 33.64
CA LEU A 65 32.12 -1.29 32.99
C LEU A 65 32.30 -0.25 31.89
N TYR A 66 31.28 0.02 31.11
CA TYR A 66 31.34 1.09 30.11
C TYR A 66 31.52 2.47 30.75
N GLN A 67 30.72 2.79 31.79
CA GLN A 67 30.77 4.10 32.46
C GLN A 67 32.11 4.39 33.13
N ILE A 68 32.79 3.36 33.67
CA ILE A 68 34.12 3.51 34.28
C ILE A 68 35.28 3.45 33.29
N GLY A 69 34.99 3.39 31.95
CA GLY A 69 35.97 3.39 30.89
C GLY A 69 36.69 2.07 30.66
N LYS A 70 36.18 0.94 31.20
CA LYS A 70 36.73 -0.41 31.01
C LYS A 70 36.13 -1.07 29.76
N TYR A 71 36.26 -0.40 28.60
CA TYR A 71 35.61 -0.81 27.33
C TYR A 71 35.99 -2.22 26.88
N GLY A 72 37.26 -2.63 27.02
CA GLY A 72 37.68 -3.98 26.67
C GLY A 72 36.99 -5.07 27.51
N GLN A 73 36.80 -4.84 28.83
CA GLN A 73 36.09 -5.79 29.69
C GLN A 73 34.58 -5.80 29.35
N ALA A 74 34.01 -4.67 29.04
CA ALA A 74 32.63 -4.55 28.59
C ALA A 74 32.41 -5.36 27.29
N LEU A 75 33.31 -5.32 26.32
CA LEU A 75 33.23 -6.12 25.10
C LEU A 75 33.31 -7.62 25.35
N VAL A 76 34.19 -8.07 26.26
CA VAL A 76 34.27 -9.50 26.65
C VAL A 76 32.95 -9.96 27.26
N LEU A 77 32.42 -9.22 28.24
CA LEU A 77 31.13 -9.53 28.86
C LEU A 77 29.99 -9.55 27.82
N ALA A 78 29.92 -8.54 26.95
CA ALA A 78 28.92 -8.48 25.89
C ALA A 78 29.01 -9.66 24.90
N ARG A 79 30.21 -10.15 24.64
CA ARG A 79 30.45 -11.33 23.81
C ARG A 79 29.96 -12.61 24.52
N ASP A 80 30.30 -12.79 25.79
CA ASP A 80 29.90 -13.95 26.58
C ASP A 80 28.37 -14.03 26.68
N MET A 81 27.71 -12.89 26.90
CA MET A 81 26.24 -12.78 26.86
C MET A 81 25.66 -13.13 25.48
N SER A 82 26.39 -12.98 24.37
CA SER A 82 25.88 -13.31 23.05
C SER A 82 25.61 -14.79 22.81
N HIS A 83 26.24 -15.66 23.61
CA HIS A 83 26.07 -17.12 23.56
C HIS A 83 24.93 -17.62 24.47
N GLN A 84 24.28 -16.72 25.22
CA GLN A 84 23.15 -17.09 26.06
C GLN A 84 21.87 -17.17 25.22
N GLU A 85 21.21 -18.32 25.25
CA GLU A 85 20.04 -18.61 24.41
C GLU A 85 18.76 -17.85 24.84
N HIS A 86 18.72 -17.27 26.05
CA HIS A 86 17.50 -16.73 26.67
C HIS A 86 17.42 -15.20 26.71
N LEU A 87 18.25 -14.47 25.94
CA LEU A 87 18.16 -13.02 25.88
C LEU A 87 16.86 -12.56 25.19
N THR A 88 16.06 -11.78 25.88
CA THR A 88 14.91 -11.10 25.27
C THR A 88 15.41 -10.12 24.20
N LYS A 89 14.50 -9.74 23.28
CA LYS A 89 14.82 -8.73 22.25
C LYS A 89 15.35 -7.44 22.86
N GLN A 90 14.76 -6.96 23.96
CA GLN A 90 15.18 -5.71 24.62
C GLN A 90 16.55 -5.84 25.27
N GLN A 91 16.82 -6.93 25.97
CA GLN A 91 18.12 -7.21 26.56
C GLN A 91 19.24 -7.30 25.51
N ASN A 92 18.95 -7.94 24.39
CA ASN A 92 19.89 -8.02 23.27
C ASN A 92 20.15 -6.65 22.63
N LEU A 93 19.14 -5.80 22.47
CA LEU A 93 19.32 -4.43 21.98
C LEU A 93 20.14 -3.59 22.97
N PHE A 94 19.89 -3.73 24.28
CA PHE A 94 20.68 -3.08 25.32
C PHE A 94 22.17 -3.49 25.24
N ARG A 95 22.45 -4.80 25.18
CA ARG A 95 23.80 -5.34 24.99
C ARG A 95 24.47 -4.77 23.75
N LEU A 96 23.78 -4.81 22.58
CA LEU A 96 24.34 -4.28 21.32
C LEU A 96 24.62 -2.80 21.39
N LYS A 97 23.80 -1.99 22.11
CA LYS A 97 24.00 -0.57 22.31
C LYS A 97 25.37 -0.27 22.95
N TYR A 98 25.65 -0.92 24.09
CA TYR A 98 26.92 -0.72 24.78
C TYR A 98 28.10 -1.33 24.05
N ASN A 99 27.87 -2.41 23.27
CA ASN A 99 28.88 -3.01 22.42
C ASN A 99 29.33 -2.02 21.30
N ILE A 100 28.38 -1.37 20.62
CA ILE A 100 28.64 -0.35 19.61
C ILE A 100 29.42 0.83 20.23
N ALA A 101 28.97 1.32 21.39
CA ALA A 101 29.62 2.42 22.07
C ALA A 101 31.06 2.09 22.50
N ALA A 102 31.29 0.89 23.03
CA ALA A 102 32.61 0.43 23.45
C ALA A 102 33.57 0.24 22.25
N PHE A 103 33.09 -0.32 21.13
CA PHE A 103 33.89 -0.42 19.89
C PHE A 103 34.30 0.96 19.37
N LYS A 104 33.37 1.92 19.40
CA LYS A 104 33.64 3.29 18.95
C LYS A 104 34.71 3.98 19.81
N GLU A 105 34.65 3.81 21.15
CA GLU A 105 35.64 4.36 22.08
C GLU A 105 37.05 3.74 21.93
N LEU A 106 37.11 2.48 21.50
CA LEU A 106 38.35 1.78 21.20
C LEU A 106 38.82 1.97 19.75
N GLU A 107 38.18 2.84 18.98
CA GLU A 107 38.47 3.14 17.57
C GLU A 107 38.30 1.93 16.63
N PHE A 108 37.58 0.89 17.05
CA PHE A 108 37.21 -0.26 16.20
C PHE A 108 35.99 0.08 15.33
N HIS A 109 36.20 0.96 14.35
CA HIS A 109 35.13 1.53 13.54
C HIS A 109 34.37 0.47 12.72
N HIS A 110 35.08 -0.52 12.16
CA HIS A 110 34.46 -1.56 11.36
C HIS A 110 33.52 -2.46 12.18
N GLU A 111 33.93 -2.81 13.39
CA GLU A 111 33.14 -3.62 14.32
C GLU A 111 31.95 -2.81 14.85
N ALA A 112 32.13 -1.53 15.15
CA ALA A 112 31.04 -0.63 15.53
C ALA A 112 29.99 -0.53 14.43
N ASP A 113 30.40 -0.35 13.17
CA ASP A 113 29.52 -0.27 12.00
C ASP A 113 28.76 -1.58 11.74
N SER A 114 29.45 -2.71 11.81
CA SER A 114 28.83 -4.02 11.64
C SER A 114 27.79 -4.30 12.71
N THR A 115 28.12 -3.94 13.97
CA THR A 115 27.22 -4.13 15.11
C THR A 115 26.01 -3.15 15.03
N ALA A 116 26.20 -1.93 14.54
CA ALA A 116 25.11 -0.97 14.31
C ALA A 116 24.14 -1.46 13.23
N GLN A 117 24.64 -2.05 12.17
CA GLN A 117 23.77 -2.68 11.16
C GLN A 117 22.94 -3.82 11.75
N LEU A 118 23.56 -4.67 12.59
CA LEU A 118 22.86 -5.75 13.28
C LEU A 118 21.80 -5.20 14.26
N PHE A 119 22.10 -4.14 14.99
CA PHE A 119 21.17 -3.43 15.88
C PHE A 119 19.94 -2.94 15.11
N LEU A 120 20.16 -2.22 14.00
CA LEU A 120 19.09 -1.68 13.16
C LEU A 120 18.30 -2.76 12.40
N GLN A 121 18.88 -3.93 12.14
CA GLN A 121 18.11 -5.08 11.63
C GLN A 121 17.11 -5.61 12.67
N LYS A 122 17.49 -5.61 13.96
CA LYS A 122 16.60 -6.03 15.07
C LYS A 122 15.56 -5.00 15.43
N ASP A 123 15.93 -3.70 15.39
CA ASP A 123 15.02 -2.58 15.62
C ASP A 123 15.18 -1.48 14.55
N PRO A 124 14.49 -1.62 13.40
CA PRO A 124 14.58 -0.67 12.29
C PRO A 124 14.05 0.74 12.61
N PHE A 125 13.30 0.90 13.69
CA PHE A 125 12.63 2.15 14.07
C PHE A 125 13.26 2.83 15.29
N TYR A 126 14.39 2.31 15.77
CA TYR A 126 15.06 2.91 16.91
C TYR A 126 15.44 4.36 16.62
N LYS A 127 15.11 5.22 17.57
CA LYS A 127 15.53 6.63 17.58
C LYS A 127 16.41 6.86 18.80
N THR A 128 17.55 7.46 18.59
CA THR A 128 18.46 7.86 19.65
C THR A 128 17.76 8.81 20.62
N ASN A 129 18.04 8.66 21.90
CA ASN A 129 17.52 9.50 22.97
C ASN A 129 18.65 10.03 23.86
N THR A 130 18.35 10.98 24.73
CA THR A 130 19.32 11.64 25.61
C THR A 130 20.01 10.70 26.62
N ASN A 131 19.44 9.53 26.86
CA ASN A 131 19.99 8.54 27.79
C ASN A 131 20.91 7.54 27.08
N ASP A 132 21.03 7.61 25.77
CA ASP A 132 21.92 6.74 25.02
C ASP A 132 23.37 7.25 25.10
N PRO A 133 24.37 6.34 25.10
CA PRO A 133 25.77 6.74 25.03
C PRO A 133 26.03 7.58 23.76
N LEU A 134 26.75 8.69 23.90
CA LEU A 134 27.06 9.59 22.78
C LEU A 134 27.75 8.87 21.61
N PRO A 135 28.78 8.01 21.83
CA PRO A 135 29.41 7.27 20.74
C PRO A 135 28.48 6.33 19.99
N PHE A 136 27.51 5.73 20.69
CA PHE A 136 26.45 4.94 20.04
C PHE A 136 25.57 5.80 19.13
N CYS A 137 25.16 6.99 19.60
CA CYS A 137 24.37 7.92 18.80
C CYS A 137 25.12 8.36 17.55
N GLU A 138 26.41 8.70 17.66
CA GLU A 138 27.25 9.08 16.53
C GLU A 138 27.36 7.99 15.46
N VAL A 139 27.55 6.73 15.87
CA VAL A 139 27.60 5.61 14.93
C VAL A 139 26.23 5.39 14.28
N LEU A 140 25.14 5.41 15.08
CA LEU A 140 23.80 5.13 14.58
C LEU A 140 23.30 6.20 13.61
N ASP A 141 23.68 7.47 13.86
CA ASP A 141 23.31 8.59 13.00
C ASP A 141 23.89 8.51 11.59
N ASN A 142 24.91 7.68 11.36
CA ASN A 142 25.44 7.41 10.03
C ASN A 142 24.57 6.46 9.20
N TYR A 143 23.53 5.90 9.79
CA TYR A 143 22.67 4.92 9.12
C TYR A 143 21.23 5.39 9.06
N TYR A 144 20.50 4.85 8.11
CA TYR A 144 19.03 4.86 8.08
C TYR A 144 18.52 3.51 7.59
N THR A 145 17.29 3.19 7.97
CA THR A 145 16.61 1.97 7.54
C THR A 145 15.57 2.31 6.51
N MET A 146 15.45 1.47 5.48
CA MET A 146 14.39 1.60 4.49
C MET A 146 13.71 0.25 4.23
N PRO A 147 12.38 0.24 4.01
CA PRO A 147 11.69 -0.97 3.62
C PRO A 147 12.13 -1.41 2.23
N LYS A 148 12.41 -2.71 2.07
CA LYS A 148 12.77 -3.34 0.79
C LYS A 148 11.61 -4.05 0.15
N ILE A 149 10.78 -4.68 0.96
CA ILE A 149 9.65 -5.50 0.52
C ILE A 149 8.43 -5.07 1.32
N ALA A 150 7.34 -4.87 0.62
CA ALA A 150 6.05 -4.60 1.25
C ALA A 150 4.92 -5.32 0.51
N VAL A 151 3.87 -5.64 1.25
CA VAL A 151 2.59 -6.08 0.72
C VAL A 151 1.53 -5.04 1.09
N TRP A 152 0.53 -4.87 0.25
CA TRP A 152 -0.49 -3.87 0.48
C TRP A 152 -1.84 -4.28 -0.08
N ALA A 153 -2.89 -3.68 0.46
CA ALA A 153 -4.24 -3.79 -0.05
C ALA A 153 -4.87 -2.41 -0.13
N SER A 154 -5.68 -2.19 -1.13
CA SER A 154 -6.43 -0.94 -1.31
C SER A 154 -7.80 -1.17 -1.89
N ALA A 155 -8.67 -0.19 -1.68
CA ALA A 155 -9.95 -0.07 -2.34
C ALA A 155 -10.09 1.35 -2.92
N GLY A 156 -10.89 1.48 -3.96
CA GLY A 156 -11.09 2.77 -4.59
C GLY A 156 -12.33 2.84 -5.44
N ILE A 157 -12.59 4.07 -5.85
CA ILE A 157 -13.64 4.42 -6.79
C ILE A 157 -13.01 4.97 -8.06
N SER A 158 -13.67 4.77 -9.18
CA SER A 158 -13.23 5.29 -10.46
C SER A 158 -14.40 5.86 -11.25
N THR A 159 -14.08 6.82 -12.10
CA THR A 159 -14.96 7.30 -13.14
C THR A 159 -14.23 7.19 -14.48
N VAL A 160 -14.95 6.83 -15.51
CA VAL A 160 -14.37 6.62 -16.84
C VAL A 160 -14.99 7.59 -17.82
N LYS A 161 -14.13 8.31 -18.54
CA LYS A 161 -14.53 9.10 -19.69
C LYS A 161 -14.34 8.24 -20.95
N PRO A 162 -15.42 7.89 -21.68
CA PRO A 162 -15.29 7.19 -22.93
C PRO A 162 -14.73 8.12 -24.01
N LEU A 163 -13.68 7.68 -24.67
CA LEU A 163 -13.10 8.36 -25.84
C LEU A 163 -13.61 7.63 -27.08
N LEU A 164 -14.59 8.21 -27.72
CA LEU A 164 -15.29 7.61 -28.87
C LEU A 164 -14.39 7.59 -30.09
N ASP A 165 -14.13 6.41 -30.63
CA ASP A 165 -13.44 6.23 -31.92
C ASP A 165 -14.42 6.40 -33.08
N THR A 166 -15.66 5.88 -32.93
CA THR A 166 -16.76 6.03 -33.88
C THR A 166 -18.08 6.06 -33.15
N VAL A 167 -18.86 7.10 -33.36
CA VAL A 167 -20.26 7.17 -32.96
C VAL A 167 -21.08 6.60 -34.11
N ARG A 168 -21.80 5.49 -33.89
CA ARG A 168 -22.72 4.92 -34.88
C ARG A 168 -24.04 4.66 -34.19
N THR A 169 -25.05 5.38 -34.64
CA THR A 169 -26.45 5.05 -34.37
C THR A 169 -27.11 4.62 -35.66
N VAL A 170 -28.00 3.65 -35.61
CA VAL A 170 -28.78 3.18 -36.78
C VAL A 170 -29.72 4.29 -37.28
N VAL A 171 -30.02 5.27 -36.45
CA VAL A 171 -30.94 6.39 -36.69
C VAL A 171 -30.21 7.70 -36.39
N ASP A 172 -29.16 8.02 -37.15
CA ASP A 172 -28.46 9.28 -36.92
C ASP A 172 -28.62 10.27 -38.04
N THR A 173 -29.52 11.17 -37.82
CA THR A 173 -29.56 12.45 -38.57
C THR A 173 -29.29 13.67 -37.69
N ILE A 174 -29.02 13.51 -36.40
CA ILE A 174 -28.85 14.61 -35.45
C ILE A 174 -27.55 14.42 -34.65
N ASN A 175 -26.59 15.33 -34.82
CA ASN A 175 -25.32 15.46 -34.05
C ASN A 175 -25.53 15.53 -32.53
N ARG A 176 -25.94 14.47 -31.91
CA ARG A 176 -26.07 14.39 -30.45
C ARG A 176 -24.92 13.58 -29.87
N LYS A 177 -24.16 14.21 -29.00
CA LYS A 177 -23.13 13.52 -28.22
C LYS A 177 -23.86 12.53 -27.31
N PRO A 178 -23.49 11.24 -27.33
CA PRO A 178 -24.08 10.27 -26.41
C PRO A 178 -23.67 10.61 -24.97
N ASP A 179 -24.63 10.60 -24.08
CA ASP A 179 -24.36 10.77 -22.64
C ASP A 179 -23.98 9.42 -22.05
N TYR A 180 -22.75 9.36 -21.53
CA TYR A 180 -22.23 8.20 -20.82
C TYR A 180 -21.94 8.59 -19.37
N LEU A 181 -22.36 7.74 -18.44
CA LEU A 181 -21.93 7.76 -17.05
C LEU A 181 -21.30 6.40 -16.75
N ILE A 182 -19.98 6.37 -16.58
CA ILE A 182 -19.26 5.14 -16.26
C ILE A 182 -18.56 5.35 -14.91
N ASN A 183 -19.05 4.63 -13.91
CA ASN A 183 -18.50 4.64 -12.57
C ASN A 183 -18.13 3.23 -12.16
N GLY A 184 -17.14 3.11 -11.27
CA GLY A 184 -16.68 1.83 -10.80
C GLY A 184 -16.10 1.89 -9.40
N TYR A 185 -15.91 0.72 -8.84
CA TYR A 185 -15.12 0.50 -7.64
C TYR A 185 -14.13 -0.63 -7.87
N SER A 186 -13.02 -0.60 -7.16
CA SER A 186 -11.96 -1.58 -7.33
C SER A 186 -11.33 -1.98 -6.02
N PHE A 187 -10.84 -3.22 -5.98
CA PHE A 187 -10.05 -3.77 -4.89
C PHE A 187 -8.72 -4.28 -5.45
N GLN A 188 -7.64 -3.97 -4.75
CA GLN A 188 -6.29 -4.34 -5.16
C GLN A 188 -5.55 -5.00 -4.02
N VAL A 189 -4.74 -6.00 -4.35
CA VAL A 189 -3.71 -6.53 -3.45
C VAL A 189 -2.40 -6.46 -4.21
N GLY A 190 -1.38 -5.87 -3.59
CA GLY A 190 -0.14 -5.61 -4.28
C GLY A 190 1.08 -6.02 -3.50
N PHE A 191 2.15 -6.18 -4.26
CA PHE A 191 3.51 -6.42 -3.79
C PHE A 191 4.40 -5.30 -4.28
N GLU A 192 5.25 -4.78 -3.39
CA GLU A 192 6.25 -3.76 -3.70
C GLU A 192 7.65 -4.26 -3.38
N PHE A 193 8.56 -3.96 -4.29
CA PHE A 193 9.99 -4.15 -4.12
C PHE A 193 10.72 -2.83 -4.37
N ARG A 194 11.56 -2.40 -3.43
CA ARG A 194 12.32 -1.16 -3.49
C ARG A 194 13.80 -1.46 -3.71
N PRO A 195 14.28 -1.54 -4.97
CA PRO A 195 15.69 -1.79 -5.28
C PRO A 195 16.59 -0.63 -4.84
N TRP A 196 16.15 0.61 -5.02
CA TRP A 196 16.88 1.83 -4.70
C TRP A 196 16.13 2.73 -3.72
N LYS A 197 16.82 3.75 -3.19
CA LYS A 197 16.26 4.69 -2.20
C LYS A 197 15.01 5.39 -2.70
N ILE A 198 14.99 5.78 -3.97
CA ILE A 198 13.96 6.63 -4.58
C ILE A 198 12.92 5.77 -5.34
N LEU A 199 13.36 4.65 -5.93
CA LEU A 199 12.54 3.90 -6.88
C LEU A 199 11.97 2.63 -6.27
N THR A 200 10.68 2.43 -6.49
CA THR A 200 9.91 1.24 -6.09
C THR A 200 9.27 0.61 -7.33
N VAL A 201 9.32 -0.70 -7.42
CA VAL A 201 8.60 -1.49 -8.41
C VAL A 201 7.42 -2.14 -7.72
N SER A 202 6.23 -2.06 -8.30
CA SER A 202 5.03 -2.68 -7.74
C SER A 202 4.22 -3.44 -8.78
N VAL A 203 3.61 -4.53 -8.33
CA VAL A 203 2.63 -5.31 -9.09
C VAL A 203 1.39 -5.52 -8.22
N ALA A 204 0.19 -5.37 -8.80
CA ALA A 204 -1.04 -5.37 -8.02
C ALA A 204 -2.24 -5.93 -8.80
N PRO A 205 -2.52 -7.23 -8.73
CA PRO A 205 -3.80 -7.75 -9.18
C PRO A 205 -4.97 -6.93 -8.63
N THR A 206 -5.85 -6.49 -9.52
CA THR A 206 -6.96 -5.58 -9.25
C THR A 206 -8.25 -6.13 -9.80
N PHE A 207 -9.28 -6.19 -8.99
CA PHE A 207 -10.65 -6.50 -9.40
C PHE A 207 -11.44 -5.21 -9.46
N GLY A 208 -11.91 -4.84 -10.64
CA GLY A 208 -12.74 -3.66 -10.88
C GLY A 208 -14.14 -4.06 -11.31
N PHE A 209 -15.13 -3.35 -10.80
CA PHE A 209 -16.52 -3.48 -11.16
C PHE A 209 -17.01 -2.13 -11.65
N TYR A 210 -17.55 -2.10 -12.86
CA TYR A 210 -17.97 -0.88 -13.53
C TYR A 210 -19.42 -0.98 -13.93
N ASN A 211 -20.16 0.09 -13.72
CA ASN A 211 -21.49 0.29 -14.26
C ASN A 211 -21.40 1.32 -15.38
N ILE A 212 -21.90 0.98 -16.55
CA ILE A 212 -21.90 1.78 -17.78
C ILE A 212 -23.33 2.15 -18.12
N ASP A 213 -23.72 3.36 -17.80
CA ASP A 213 -25.01 3.90 -18.16
C ASP A 213 -24.90 4.74 -19.43
N ARG A 214 -25.78 4.50 -20.38
CA ARG A 214 -25.91 5.28 -21.58
C ARG A 214 -27.36 5.63 -21.88
N SER A 215 -27.62 6.88 -22.20
CA SER A 215 -28.93 7.32 -22.71
C SER A 215 -28.81 7.98 -24.08
N ILE A 216 -29.78 7.71 -24.96
CA ILE A 216 -29.86 8.29 -26.28
C ILE A 216 -31.29 8.76 -26.55
N ASN A 217 -31.46 10.04 -26.82
CA ASN A 217 -32.72 10.56 -27.30
C ASN A 217 -32.93 10.14 -28.78
N ARG A 218 -33.81 9.18 -29.04
CA ARG A 218 -34.13 8.71 -30.42
C ARG A 218 -35.06 9.68 -31.15
N THR A 219 -36.08 10.15 -30.41
CA THR A 219 -37.05 11.15 -30.89
C THR A 219 -37.32 12.14 -29.78
N LYS A 220 -38.21 13.14 -30.03
CA LYS A 220 -38.63 14.08 -28.96
C LYS A 220 -39.27 13.35 -27.77
N ASN A 221 -39.92 12.19 -28.01
CA ASN A 221 -40.73 11.48 -27.02
C ASN A 221 -40.24 10.05 -26.77
N ALA A 222 -39.02 9.67 -27.22
CA ALA A 222 -38.46 8.33 -27.01
C ALA A 222 -36.98 8.39 -26.63
N ILE A 223 -36.63 7.81 -25.48
CA ILE A 223 -35.28 7.73 -24.96
C ILE A 223 -34.91 6.25 -24.87
N PHE A 224 -33.77 5.89 -25.44
CA PHE A 224 -33.17 4.59 -25.31
C PHE A 224 -32.20 4.60 -24.12
N TYR A 225 -32.29 3.57 -23.30
CA TYR A 225 -31.41 3.32 -22.15
C TYR A 225 -30.64 2.02 -22.34
N TYR A 226 -29.37 2.07 -22.04
CA TYR A 226 -28.48 0.92 -21.99
C TYR A 226 -27.71 0.98 -20.68
N ASN A 227 -27.86 -0.04 -19.86
CA ASN A 227 -27.17 -0.19 -18.58
C ASN A 227 -26.39 -1.51 -18.61
N GLU A 228 -25.09 -1.43 -18.37
CA GLU A 228 -24.17 -2.57 -18.42
C GLU A 228 -23.34 -2.64 -17.15
N ASP A 229 -23.33 -3.81 -16.51
CA ASP A 229 -22.44 -4.14 -15.42
C ASP A 229 -21.28 -4.99 -15.93
N CYS A 230 -20.05 -4.56 -15.71
CA CYS A 230 -18.89 -5.33 -16.10
C CYS A 230 -17.90 -5.54 -14.97
N ALA A 231 -17.28 -6.71 -14.94
CA ALA A 231 -16.19 -7.06 -14.05
C ALA A 231 -14.89 -7.20 -14.84
N ILE A 232 -13.83 -6.54 -14.37
CA ILE A 232 -12.52 -6.49 -15.03
C ILE A 232 -11.44 -6.92 -14.04
N LEU A 233 -10.63 -7.91 -14.43
CA LEU A 233 -9.38 -8.23 -13.77
C LEU A 233 -8.26 -7.44 -14.45
N SER A 234 -7.48 -6.68 -13.70
CA SER A 234 -6.32 -5.99 -14.22
C SER A 234 -5.07 -6.28 -13.39
N VAL A 235 -3.91 -6.27 -14.05
CA VAL A 235 -2.61 -6.47 -13.41
C VAL A 235 -1.71 -5.31 -13.79
N PRO A 236 -1.68 -4.22 -13.00
CA PRO A 236 -0.74 -3.13 -13.17
C PRO A 236 0.67 -3.52 -12.75
N LEU A 237 1.65 -3.07 -13.53
CA LEU A 237 3.07 -3.05 -13.22
C LEU A 237 3.52 -1.59 -13.22
N CYS A 238 3.92 -1.09 -12.05
CA CYS A 238 4.25 0.32 -11.86
C CYS A 238 5.66 0.52 -11.35
N LEU A 239 6.26 1.62 -11.79
CA LEU A 239 7.45 2.24 -11.22
C LEU A 239 6.99 3.46 -10.43
N GLU A 240 7.30 3.50 -9.14
CA GLU A 240 6.98 4.60 -8.23
C GLU A 240 8.27 5.30 -7.80
N ALA A 241 8.31 6.62 -7.91
CA ALA A 241 9.40 7.46 -7.45
C ALA A 241 8.95 8.29 -6.26
N ASN A 242 9.62 8.14 -5.11
CA ASN A 242 9.40 8.97 -3.94
C ASN A 242 10.06 10.34 -4.15
N ILE A 243 9.31 11.43 -3.92
CA ILE A 243 9.79 12.80 -4.12
C ILE A 243 10.80 13.19 -3.04
N PHE A 244 10.59 12.70 -1.81
CA PHE A 244 11.50 12.91 -0.69
C PHE A 244 12.14 11.61 -0.25
N SER A 245 13.41 11.68 0.10
CA SER A 245 14.21 10.53 0.54
C SER A 245 14.63 10.74 1.99
N GLY A 246 13.93 10.12 2.94
CA GLY A 246 14.28 10.22 4.36
C GLY A 246 13.32 9.44 5.25
N ASN A 247 13.49 9.57 6.55
CA ASN A 247 12.59 9.01 7.57
C ASN A 247 11.36 9.91 7.79
N GLU A 248 10.83 10.49 6.71
CA GLU A 248 9.67 11.37 6.80
C GLU A 248 8.40 10.57 7.04
N ILE A 249 7.52 11.14 7.86
CA ILE A 249 6.23 10.56 8.18
C ILE A 249 5.35 10.57 6.93
N VAL A 250 5.38 11.67 6.16
CA VAL A 250 4.57 11.88 4.97
C VAL A 250 5.48 11.91 3.75
N VAL A 251 5.29 10.97 2.83
CA VAL A 251 6.11 10.81 1.63
C VAL A 251 5.23 10.86 0.39
N PRO A 252 5.20 11.99 -0.33
CA PRO A 252 4.57 12.04 -1.64
C PRO A 252 5.40 11.28 -2.67
N SER A 253 4.74 10.60 -3.57
CA SER A 253 5.35 9.86 -4.66
C SER A 253 4.56 10.03 -5.94
N VAL A 254 5.23 9.82 -7.07
CA VAL A 254 4.62 9.74 -8.39
C VAL A 254 4.86 8.34 -8.95
N TYR A 255 3.91 7.84 -9.70
CA TYR A 255 4.08 6.54 -10.33
C TYR A 255 3.63 6.56 -11.78
N ALA A 256 4.23 5.68 -12.58
CA ALA A 256 3.84 5.40 -13.94
C ALA A 256 4.02 3.92 -14.24
N GLY A 257 3.25 3.40 -15.18
CA GLY A 257 3.33 1.99 -15.52
C GLY A 257 2.43 1.59 -16.68
N ALA A 258 2.32 0.29 -16.83
CA ALA A 258 1.40 -0.34 -17.77
C ALA A 258 0.56 -1.37 -17.02
N GLN A 259 -0.64 -1.62 -17.51
CA GLN A 259 -1.49 -2.67 -16.98
C GLN A 259 -2.08 -3.52 -18.10
N PHE A 260 -2.24 -4.78 -17.78
CA PHE A 260 -3.00 -5.74 -18.56
C PHE A 260 -4.39 -5.83 -17.97
N ARG A 261 -5.43 -5.78 -18.82
CA ARG A 261 -6.84 -5.87 -18.43
C ARG A 261 -7.50 -7.06 -19.10
N TYR A 262 -8.30 -7.79 -18.33
CA TYR A 262 -9.12 -8.88 -18.83
C TYR A 262 -10.56 -8.72 -18.36
N ILE A 263 -11.53 -8.64 -19.29
CA ILE A 263 -12.95 -8.54 -18.97
C ILE A 263 -13.45 -9.94 -18.60
N LEU A 264 -13.91 -10.07 -17.36
CA LEU A 264 -14.42 -11.30 -16.78
C LEU A 264 -15.88 -11.53 -17.18
N SER A 265 -16.71 -10.49 -17.06
CA SER A 265 -18.14 -10.52 -17.37
C SER A 265 -18.61 -9.16 -17.87
N SER A 266 -19.65 -9.16 -18.67
CA SER A 266 -20.35 -8.00 -19.17
C SER A 266 -21.80 -8.36 -19.37
N ASN A 267 -22.67 -7.89 -18.47
CA ASN A 267 -24.11 -8.15 -18.55
C ASN A 267 -24.83 -6.83 -18.73
N TYR A 268 -25.84 -6.79 -19.58
CA TYR A 268 -26.56 -5.54 -19.85
C TYR A 268 -28.09 -5.72 -19.85
N ILE A 269 -28.78 -4.60 -19.64
CA ILE A 269 -30.21 -4.43 -19.85
C ILE A 269 -30.39 -3.24 -20.81
N ALA A 270 -31.24 -3.42 -21.83
CA ALA A 270 -31.54 -2.36 -22.78
C ALA A 270 -33.06 -2.18 -22.93
N TYR A 271 -33.53 -0.96 -23.00
CA TYR A 271 -34.93 -0.64 -23.20
C TYR A 271 -35.15 0.77 -23.79
N THR A 272 -36.34 0.99 -24.36
CA THR A 272 -36.74 2.31 -24.86
C THR A 272 -37.97 2.77 -24.10
N GLU A 273 -37.89 3.95 -23.49
CA GLU A 273 -39.03 4.66 -22.92
C GLU A 273 -39.61 5.59 -23.98
N ALA A 274 -40.91 5.48 -24.22
CA ALA A 274 -41.65 6.38 -25.08
C ALA A 274 -42.91 6.87 -24.36
N GLU A 275 -43.32 8.11 -24.63
CA GLU A 275 -44.51 8.71 -24.02
C GLU A 275 -45.77 7.91 -24.36
N GLY A 276 -46.50 7.46 -23.31
CA GLY A 276 -47.73 6.66 -23.46
C GLY A 276 -47.52 5.18 -23.74
N VAL A 277 -46.27 4.68 -23.74
CA VAL A 277 -45.91 3.26 -23.96
C VAL A 277 -45.17 2.74 -22.75
N TYR A 278 -45.62 1.60 -22.17
CA TYR A 278 -44.84 0.93 -21.14
C TYR A 278 -43.54 0.39 -21.74
N PRO A 279 -42.37 0.66 -21.13
CA PRO A 279 -41.10 0.21 -21.67
C PRO A 279 -41.02 -1.33 -21.60
N GLU A 280 -40.82 -1.95 -22.75
CA GLU A 280 -40.42 -3.34 -22.81
C GLU A 280 -38.93 -3.44 -22.49
N ARG A 281 -38.59 -3.88 -21.27
CA ARG A 281 -37.21 -4.13 -20.87
C ARG A 281 -36.73 -5.43 -21.45
N SER A 282 -35.54 -5.44 -22.03
CA SER A 282 -34.89 -6.71 -22.35
C SER A 282 -34.60 -7.48 -21.06
N ASP A 283 -34.61 -8.80 -21.15
CA ASP A 283 -34.00 -9.62 -20.10
C ASP A 283 -32.52 -9.31 -19.98
N LEU A 284 -31.92 -9.68 -18.83
CA LEU A 284 -30.49 -9.57 -18.62
C LEU A 284 -29.75 -10.38 -19.67
N ALA A 285 -28.97 -9.73 -20.52
CA ALA A 285 -28.25 -10.36 -21.62
C ALA A 285 -26.74 -10.32 -21.39
N ASP A 286 -26.04 -11.37 -21.87
CA ASP A 286 -24.58 -11.42 -21.86
C ASP A 286 -24.01 -10.64 -23.05
N GLY A 287 -23.26 -9.59 -22.79
CA GLY A 287 -22.59 -8.73 -23.79
C GLY A 287 -21.13 -9.08 -24.06
N ILE A 288 -20.58 -10.11 -23.39
CA ILE A 288 -19.13 -10.40 -23.40
C ILE A 288 -18.56 -10.66 -24.79
N ASP A 289 -19.37 -11.25 -25.70
CA ASP A 289 -18.91 -11.57 -27.05
C ASP A 289 -18.70 -10.35 -27.94
N THR A 290 -19.30 -9.21 -27.59
CA THR A 290 -19.10 -7.94 -28.30
C THR A 290 -17.88 -7.16 -27.81
N LYS A 291 -17.21 -7.62 -26.75
CA LYS A 291 -16.11 -6.91 -26.10
C LYS A 291 -14.74 -7.37 -26.59
N ASN A 292 -13.77 -6.49 -26.46
CA ASN A 292 -12.35 -6.85 -26.48
C ASN A 292 -11.95 -7.35 -25.10
N ARG A 293 -11.98 -8.69 -24.91
CA ARG A 293 -11.69 -9.31 -23.60
C ARG A 293 -10.32 -8.94 -23.05
N ILE A 294 -9.33 -8.72 -23.93
CA ILE A 294 -7.96 -8.40 -23.55
C ILE A 294 -7.65 -6.99 -24.00
N ASN A 295 -7.22 -6.18 -23.05
CA ASN A 295 -6.75 -4.82 -23.29
C ASN A 295 -5.45 -4.53 -22.53
N THR A 296 -4.70 -3.56 -23.02
CA THR A 296 -3.52 -3.01 -22.36
C THR A 296 -3.69 -1.52 -22.21
N SER A 297 -3.21 -0.97 -21.10
CA SER A 297 -3.29 0.46 -20.83
C SER A 297 -2.00 0.98 -20.23
N VAL A 298 -1.74 2.26 -20.42
CA VAL A 298 -0.75 3.00 -19.63
C VAL A 298 -1.47 3.63 -18.46
N LEU A 299 -0.76 3.75 -17.36
CA LEU A 299 -1.29 4.37 -16.16
C LEU A 299 -0.23 5.24 -15.48
N GLY A 300 -0.70 6.21 -14.72
CA GLY A 300 0.16 7.06 -13.91
C GLY A 300 -0.65 7.79 -12.85
N GLY A 301 0.04 8.38 -11.90
CA GLY A 301 -0.65 9.08 -10.82
C GLY A 301 0.29 9.60 -9.76
N VAL A 302 -0.34 10.11 -8.71
CA VAL A 302 0.33 10.62 -7.51
C VAL A 302 -0.19 9.86 -6.30
N LYS A 303 0.72 9.57 -5.37
CA LYS A 303 0.40 8.83 -4.15
C LYS A 303 0.97 9.59 -2.96
N LEU A 304 0.21 9.65 -1.89
CA LEU A 304 0.63 10.18 -0.60
C LEU A 304 0.74 9.01 0.38
N ASN A 305 1.94 8.75 0.87
CA ASN A 305 2.23 7.70 1.84
C ASN A 305 2.42 8.32 3.23
N VAL A 306 1.77 7.76 4.25
CA VAL A 306 1.92 8.14 5.66
C VAL A 306 2.51 6.95 6.42
N ASN A 307 3.77 7.06 6.83
CA ASN A 307 4.54 5.98 7.43
C ASN A 307 4.37 5.96 8.95
N VAL A 308 3.87 4.85 9.49
CA VAL A 308 3.73 4.61 10.93
C VAL A 308 4.43 3.28 11.26
N LYS A 309 5.70 3.35 11.61
CA LYS A 309 6.54 2.15 11.85
C LYS A 309 6.47 1.16 10.68
N ARG A 310 5.92 -0.04 10.91
CA ARG A 310 5.80 -1.09 9.88
C ARG A 310 4.62 -0.91 8.93
N ILE A 311 3.69 -0.04 9.28
CA ILE A 311 2.47 0.19 8.52
C ILE A 311 2.61 1.52 7.78
N THR A 312 2.20 1.55 6.53
CA THR A 312 2.08 2.77 5.73
C THR A 312 0.65 2.86 5.24
N TYR A 313 -0.03 3.93 5.59
CA TYR A 313 -1.32 4.30 4.99
C TYR A 313 -1.05 5.08 3.73
N PHE A 314 -1.84 4.87 2.69
CA PHE A 314 -1.69 5.66 1.48
C PHE A 314 -3.02 6.01 0.85
N ALA A 315 -3.01 7.14 0.13
CA ALA A 315 -4.06 7.55 -0.79
C ALA A 315 -3.42 7.87 -2.14
N ASP A 316 -4.06 7.47 -3.23
CA ASP A 316 -3.58 7.76 -4.57
C ASP A 316 -4.67 8.29 -5.50
N LEU A 317 -4.24 9.15 -6.40
CA LEU A 317 -5.01 9.65 -7.55
C LEU A 317 -4.35 9.10 -8.80
N GLY A 318 -5.09 8.32 -9.55
CA GLY A 318 -4.61 7.65 -10.76
C GLY A 318 -5.38 8.03 -12.01
N ILE A 319 -4.68 7.94 -13.13
CA ILE A 319 -5.25 8.03 -14.48
C ILE A 319 -4.77 6.82 -15.28
N ALA A 320 -5.66 6.21 -16.05
CA ALA A 320 -5.30 5.13 -16.97
C ALA A 320 -5.96 5.33 -18.34
N TYR A 321 -5.22 5.02 -19.40
CA TYR A 321 -5.67 5.14 -20.79
C TYR A 321 -5.52 3.81 -21.51
N ASP A 322 -6.62 3.30 -22.06
CA ASP A 322 -6.67 2.05 -22.81
C ASP A 322 -6.21 2.23 -24.24
N PHE A 323 -5.33 1.34 -24.74
CA PHE A 323 -4.87 1.36 -26.12
C PHE A 323 -5.90 0.78 -27.10
N ARG A 324 -6.68 -0.20 -26.64
CA ARG A 324 -7.73 -0.82 -27.46
C ARG A 324 -9.10 -0.33 -27.03
N SER A 325 -10.01 -0.32 -27.97
CA SER A 325 -11.42 -0.04 -27.69
C SER A 325 -12.05 -1.11 -26.78
N TYR A 326 -12.97 -0.69 -25.92
CA TYR A 326 -13.74 -1.56 -25.04
C TYR A 326 -14.60 -2.55 -25.84
N ASN A 327 -15.42 -2.01 -26.77
CA ASN A 327 -16.20 -2.84 -27.69
C ASN A 327 -15.35 -3.24 -28.91
N ASN A 328 -15.53 -4.48 -29.37
CA ASN A 328 -14.85 -5.02 -30.53
C ASN A 328 -15.50 -4.50 -31.82
N PRO A 329 -14.79 -3.73 -32.67
CA PRO A 329 -15.38 -3.19 -33.89
C PRO A 329 -15.87 -4.25 -34.89
N ALA A 330 -15.22 -5.41 -34.90
CA ALA A 330 -15.59 -6.52 -35.81
C ALA A 330 -16.82 -7.30 -35.34
N LYS A 331 -17.11 -7.27 -34.02
CA LYS A 331 -18.18 -8.06 -33.41
C LYS A 331 -19.39 -7.24 -32.95
N LYS A 332 -19.42 -5.95 -33.18
CA LYS A 332 -20.48 -5.03 -32.72
C LYS A 332 -21.88 -5.34 -33.25
N TYR A 333 -21.99 -6.12 -34.33
CA TYR A 333 -23.25 -6.55 -34.93
C TYR A 333 -23.69 -7.96 -34.51
N ASN A 334 -22.90 -8.63 -33.67
CA ASN A 334 -23.17 -10.02 -33.28
C ASN A 334 -24.29 -10.16 -32.24
N ASP A 335 -24.63 -9.08 -31.56
CA ASP A 335 -25.68 -9.09 -30.55
C ASP A 335 -27.04 -8.84 -31.22
N ALA A 336 -27.80 -9.94 -31.39
CA ALA A 336 -29.10 -9.91 -32.03
C ALA A 336 -30.16 -9.14 -31.21
N VAL A 337 -30.07 -9.17 -29.89
CA VAL A 337 -31.00 -8.47 -28.98
C VAL A 337 -30.80 -6.96 -29.13
N LEU A 338 -29.58 -6.49 -29.12
CA LEU A 338 -29.28 -5.09 -29.30
C LEU A 338 -29.66 -4.62 -30.72
N LEU A 339 -29.29 -5.39 -31.74
CA LEU A 339 -29.46 -5.01 -33.13
C LEU A 339 -30.91 -5.00 -33.56
N TYR A 340 -31.64 -6.12 -33.34
CA TYR A 340 -32.96 -6.31 -33.89
C TYR A 340 -34.09 -5.88 -32.96
N GLN A 341 -33.97 -6.09 -31.64
CA GLN A 341 -35.02 -5.69 -30.72
C GLN A 341 -34.87 -4.23 -30.31
N ASN A 342 -33.63 -3.77 -30.11
CA ASN A 342 -33.35 -2.41 -29.62
C ASN A 342 -32.84 -1.45 -30.68
N LEU A 343 -32.64 -1.87 -31.93
CA LEU A 343 -32.08 -1.05 -33.02
C LEU A 343 -30.85 -0.26 -32.56
N TYR A 344 -29.97 -0.92 -31.79
CA TYR A 344 -28.82 -0.33 -31.18
C TYR A 344 -27.52 -1.05 -31.59
N ILE A 345 -26.51 -0.26 -31.90
CA ILE A 345 -25.16 -0.76 -32.20
C ILE A 345 -24.24 -0.15 -31.16
N PRO A 346 -23.52 -0.97 -30.37
CA PRO A 346 -22.57 -0.45 -29.37
C PRO A 346 -21.51 0.45 -30.00
N ASP A 347 -21.25 1.60 -29.35
CA ASP A 347 -20.20 2.49 -29.78
C ASP A 347 -18.83 1.88 -29.54
N VAL A 348 -17.89 2.25 -30.40
CA VAL A 348 -16.48 1.88 -30.24
C VAL A 348 -15.78 3.01 -29.50
N PHE A 349 -15.37 2.74 -28.27
CA PHE A 349 -14.69 3.72 -27.43
C PHE A 349 -13.52 3.11 -26.63
N ARG A 350 -12.56 3.95 -26.26
CA ARG A 350 -11.49 3.63 -25.33
C ARG A 350 -11.81 4.22 -23.96
N MET A 351 -11.33 3.57 -22.92
CA MET A 351 -11.53 4.05 -21.56
C MET A 351 -10.39 4.97 -21.15
N LEU A 352 -10.74 6.18 -20.71
CA LEU A 352 -9.87 7.06 -19.94
C LEU A 352 -10.40 7.09 -18.52
N GLU A 353 -9.74 6.35 -17.62
CA GLU A 353 -10.15 6.14 -16.25
C GLU A 353 -9.44 7.12 -15.32
N PHE A 354 -10.19 7.71 -14.40
CA PHE A 354 -9.71 8.46 -13.25
C PHE A 354 -10.07 7.70 -11.99
N SER A 355 -9.12 7.46 -11.12
CA SER A 355 -9.33 6.68 -9.89
C SER A 355 -8.83 7.41 -8.66
N LEU A 356 -9.57 7.22 -7.56
CA LEU A 356 -9.17 7.61 -6.20
C LEU A 356 -9.17 6.36 -5.36
N ARG A 357 -8.01 6.02 -4.77
CA ARG A 357 -7.83 4.80 -3.97
C ARG A 357 -7.22 5.13 -2.63
N ALA A 358 -7.56 4.34 -1.63
CA ALA A 358 -6.93 4.38 -0.32
C ALA A 358 -6.57 2.96 0.12
N GLY A 359 -5.48 2.82 0.86
CA GLY A 359 -5.00 1.51 1.23
C GLY A 359 -4.02 1.50 2.39
N VAL A 360 -3.64 0.29 2.75
CA VAL A 360 -2.70 0.00 3.83
C VAL A 360 -1.61 -0.90 3.28
N LYS A 361 -0.36 -0.55 3.61
CA LYS A 361 0.84 -1.26 3.24
C LYS A 361 1.53 -1.75 4.51
N VAL A 362 1.99 -3.00 4.49
CA VAL A 362 2.79 -3.61 5.56
C VAL A 362 4.20 -3.85 5.03
N ASN A 363 5.16 -3.19 5.63
CA ASN A 363 6.57 -3.33 5.29
C ASN A 363 7.15 -4.57 5.99
N LEU A 364 7.58 -5.57 5.21
CA LEU A 364 7.99 -6.88 5.70
C LEU A 364 9.48 -6.93 6.01
N HIS A 365 10.32 -6.38 5.14
CA HIS A 365 11.78 -6.46 5.25
C HIS A 365 12.40 -5.07 5.14
N TYR A 366 13.39 -4.80 6.02
CA TYR A 366 14.13 -3.55 6.07
C TYR A 366 15.60 -3.78 5.77
N LYS A 367 16.22 -2.83 5.07
CA LYS A 367 17.66 -2.78 4.85
C LYS A 367 18.22 -1.52 5.49
N THR A 368 19.32 -1.69 6.23
CA THR A 368 20.14 -0.60 6.76
C THR A 368 21.08 -0.09 5.68
N ILE A 369 21.19 1.21 5.51
CA ILE A 369 22.00 1.87 4.50
C ILE A 369 22.80 2.99 5.17
N ALA A 370 24.10 3.09 4.88
CA ALA A 370 24.91 4.19 5.33
C ALA A 370 24.49 5.50 4.64
N LYS A 371 24.43 6.61 5.39
CA LYS A 371 24.12 7.94 4.85
C LYS A 371 25.25 8.47 3.98
N TYR A 372 26.47 8.14 4.34
CA TYR A 372 27.69 8.54 3.63
C TYR A 372 28.45 7.29 3.20
N ASN A 373 28.80 7.19 1.92
CA ASN A 373 29.84 6.24 1.49
C ASN A 373 31.18 6.87 1.90
N TYR A 374 31.66 6.55 3.07
CA TYR A 374 33.10 6.71 3.34
C TYR A 374 33.78 5.67 2.43
N GLY A 375 34.32 6.12 1.28
CA GLY A 375 35.24 5.31 0.51
C GLY A 375 36.50 5.10 1.34
N TYR A 376 36.64 3.94 1.93
CA TYR A 376 37.91 3.43 2.40
C TYR A 376 38.64 2.77 1.23
#